data_d81519d4730d1f69ca669f16f3b4a341
#
_entry.id   d81519d4730d1f69ca669f16f3b4a341
#
_cell.length_a   1.000
_cell.length_b   1.000
_cell.length_c   1.000
_cell.angle_alpha   90.00
_cell.angle_beta   90.00
_cell.angle_gamma   90.00
#
_symmetry.space_group_name_H-M   'P 1'
#
loop_
_entity.id
_entity.type
_entity.pdbx_description
1 polymer ?
#
loop_
_entity_poly.entity_id
_entity_poly.type
_entity_poly.pdbx_seq_one_letter_code
_entity_poly.pdbx_strand_id
1 'polypeptide(L)'
;GNSVLIGNFGPSMEKTYAYSITSEAVNLLPTGSFPGEIVVVDRSELIADACAYLSECDVIGFDTETRPSFTKGVMNKVSLLQLSSGERAFLFRLNRIALEKPLLQLLSSDRVVKAGVAIRDDIRVLRQLRHFTPGGFVELQNIAPEYGITDKSLRKLAAIVLGVRISKAQRLSNWEAKQLTPAQQLYAATDAWIGREIYLK
;
A
#
# COMPACT_ATOMS: atom_id res chain seq x y z
N GLY A 1 21.11 2.12 -12.07
CA GLY A 1 20.61 3.40 -11.61
C GLY A 1 21.72 4.35 -11.22
N ASN A 2 21.50 5.62 -11.46
CA ASN A 2 22.46 6.64 -11.07
C ASN A 2 22.20 7.04 -9.62
N SER A 3 23.20 6.86 -8.80
CA SER A 3 23.17 7.34 -7.43
C SER A 3 23.63 8.78 -7.39
N VAL A 4 22.90 9.61 -6.68
CA VAL A 4 23.33 10.96 -6.35
C VAL A 4 24.00 10.90 -4.98
N LEU A 5 25.15 11.51 -4.85
CA LEU A 5 25.86 11.56 -3.59
C LEU A 5 25.07 12.33 -2.55
N ILE A 6 25.05 11.79 -1.35
CA ILE A 6 24.47 12.49 -0.20
C ILE A 6 25.43 13.62 0.18
N GLY A 7 24.98 14.83 -0.03
CA GLY A 7 25.72 16.01 0.39
C GLY A 7 25.42 16.36 1.83
N ASN A 8 26.44 16.80 2.52
CA ASN A 8 26.26 17.37 3.83
C ASN A 8 26.18 18.89 3.69
N PHE A 9 25.00 19.44 3.85
CA PHE A 9 24.75 20.87 3.67
C PHE A 9 24.46 21.53 5.04
N GLY A 10 25.44 21.55 5.92
CA GLY A 10 25.28 22.09 7.24
C GLY A 10 24.61 21.11 8.20
N PRO A 11 23.86 21.58 9.22
CA PRO A 11 23.30 20.70 10.25
C PRO A 11 22.18 19.78 9.76
N SER A 12 21.59 20.03 8.59
CA SER A 12 20.58 19.15 8.02
C SER A 12 21.15 18.43 6.80
N MET A 13 21.16 17.10 6.85
CA MET A 13 21.52 16.28 5.71
C MET A 13 20.25 15.93 4.94
N GLU A 14 20.18 16.36 3.69
CA GLU A 14 19.14 15.84 2.79
C GLU A 14 19.59 14.50 2.23
N LYS A 15 18.72 13.49 2.35
CA LYS A 15 18.93 12.22 1.70
C LYS A 15 18.74 12.40 0.21
N THR A 16 19.71 11.91 -0.56
CA THR A 16 19.59 11.79 -2.00
C THR A 16 19.44 10.31 -2.37
N TYR A 17 18.69 10.07 -3.43
CA TYR A 17 18.35 8.73 -3.90
C TYR A 17 18.80 8.57 -5.34
N ALA A 18 18.93 7.32 -5.78
CA ALA A 18 19.08 7.04 -7.20
C ALA A 18 17.88 7.58 -7.97
N TYR A 19 18.08 8.08 -9.18
CA TYR A 19 16.98 8.55 -10.02
C TYR A 19 16.09 7.41 -10.48
N SER A 20 16.70 6.27 -10.77
CA SER A 20 16.05 5.07 -11.28
C SER A 20 16.83 3.83 -10.89
N ILE A 21 16.22 2.69 -11.09
CA ILE A 21 16.86 1.38 -10.85
C ILE A 21 16.37 0.40 -11.91
N THR A 22 17.29 -0.44 -12.39
CA THR A 22 16.94 -1.50 -13.34
C THR A 22 16.31 -2.68 -12.62
N SER A 23 15.53 -3.47 -13.36
CA SER A 23 14.94 -4.71 -12.83
C SER A 23 16.01 -5.68 -12.36
N GLU A 24 17.14 -5.76 -13.08
CA GLU A 24 18.27 -6.60 -12.70
C GLU A 24 18.87 -6.17 -11.36
N ALA A 25 19.03 -4.86 -11.14
CA ALA A 25 19.55 -4.35 -9.88
C ALA A 25 18.56 -4.60 -8.73
N VAL A 26 17.25 -4.47 -8.97
CA VAL A 26 16.24 -4.81 -7.96
C VAL A 26 16.35 -6.27 -7.52
N ASN A 27 16.58 -7.18 -8.47
CA ASN A 27 16.68 -8.60 -8.18
C ASN A 27 17.90 -8.98 -7.31
N LEU A 28 18.87 -8.09 -7.20
CA LEU A 28 20.05 -8.32 -6.36
C LEU A 28 19.85 -7.83 -4.92
N LEU A 29 18.76 -7.13 -4.63
CA LEU A 29 18.49 -6.60 -3.30
C LEU A 29 17.95 -7.68 -2.37
N PRO A 30 18.13 -7.52 -1.06
CA PRO A 30 17.50 -8.42 -0.10
C PRO A 30 15.98 -8.31 -0.18
N THR A 31 15.32 -9.44 0.03
CA THR A 31 13.86 -9.50 0.04
C THR A 31 13.31 -8.82 1.29
N GLY A 32 12.29 -7.97 1.10
CA GLY A 32 11.54 -7.38 2.20
C GLY A 32 10.11 -7.87 2.21
N SER A 33 9.56 -8.07 3.40
CA SER A 33 8.16 -8.42 3.60
C SER A 33 7.69 -7.89 4.95
N PHE A 34 6.37 -7.73 5.08
CA PHE A 34 5.78 -7.23 6.32
C PHE A 34 6.13 -8.16 7.50
N PRO A 35 6.74 -7.61 8.57
CA PRO A 35 7.20 -8.44 9.69
C PRO A 35 6.16 -8.59 10.81
N GLY A 36 5.03 -7.90 10.73
CA GLY A 36 4.09 -7.78 11.83
C GLY A 36 2.93 -8.76 11.75
N GLU A 37 1.90 -8.46 12.54
CA GLU A 37 0.67 -9.23 12.61
C GLU A 37 -0.25 -8.87 11.43
N ILE A 38 -0.82 -9.89 10.81
CA ILE A 38 -1.79 -9.73 9.73
C ILE A 38 -3.16 -10.15 10.24
N VAL A 39 -4.14 -9.24 10.13
CA VAL A 39 -5.51 -9.48 10.56
C VAL A 39 -6.41 -9.45 9.33
N VAL A 40 -7.05 -10.58 9.02
CA VAL A 40 -8.05 -10.65 7.95
C VAL A 40 -9.40 -10.24 8.51
N VAL A 41 -9.99 -9.21 7.91
CA VAL A 41 -11.31 -8.69 8.31
C VAL A 41 -12.32 -9.15 7.26
N ASP A 42 -12.99 -10.25 7.54
CA ASP A 42 -13.94 -10.91 6.64
C ASP A 42 -15.38 -10.95 7.19
N ARG A 43 -15.61 -10.34 8.35
CA ARG A 43 -16.91 -10.25 9.00
C ARG A 43 -17.12 -8.85 9.57
N SER A 44 -18.36 -8.42 9.57
CA SER A 44 -18.74 -7.09 10.05
C SER A 44 -18.27 -6.82 11.50
N GLU A 45 -18.33 -7.84 12.37
CA GLU A 45 -17.97 -7.72 13.79
C GLU A 45 -16.51 -7.33 14.02
N LEU A 46 -15.64 -7.56 13.03
CA LEU A 46 -14.22 -7.24 13.14
C LEU A 46 -13.85 -5.83 12.70
N ILE A 47 -14.77 -5.12 12.05
CA ILE A 47 -14.49 -3.81 11.45
C ILE A 47 -14.22 -2.74 12.50
N ALA A 48 -15.05 -2.67 13.54
CA ALA A 48 -14.96 -1.60 14.54
C ALA A 48 -13.61 -1.57 15.24
N ASP A 49 -13.13 -2.73 15.71
CA ASP A 49 -11.86 -2.83 16.41
C ASP A 49 -10.68 -2.53 15.49
N ALA A 50 -10.72 -3.02 14.25
CA ALA A 50 -9.68 -2.73 13.26
C ALA A 50 -9.58 -1.23 12.99
N CYS A 51 -10.71 -0.57 12.76
CA CYS A 51 -10.76 0.86 12.50
C CYS A 51 -10.38 1.69 13.73
N ALA A 52 -10.75 1.25 14.94
CA ALA A 52 -10.33 1.91 16.17
C ALA A 52 -8.81 1.91 16.31
N TYR A 53 -8.17 0.78 16.05
CA TYR A 53 -6.71 0.68 16.06
C TYR A 53 -6.06 1.60 15.03
N LEU A 54 -6.52 1.54 13.79
CA LEU A 54 -5.96 2.33 12.70
C LEU A 54 -6.17 3.83 12.88
N SER A 55 -7.29 4.22 13.49
CA SER A 55 -7.61 5.63 13.75
C SER A 55 -6.65 6.29 14.73
N GLU A 56 -5.97 5.54 15.57
CA GLU A 56 -4.96 6.04 16.50
C GLU A 56 -3.59 6.23 15.83
N CYS A 57 -3.39 5.72 14.63
CA CYS A 57 -2.15 5.87 13.88
C CYS A 57 -2.09 7.24 13.21
N ASP A 58 -0.89 7.81 13.10
CA ASP A 58 -0.68 9.04 12.33
C ASP A 58 -0.54 8.76 10.85
N VAL A 59 0.16 7.67 10.50
CA VAL A 59 0.42 7.24 9.12
C VAL A 59 0.17 5.76 8.99
N ILE A 60 -0.62 5.40 7.98
CA ILE A 60 -0.83 4.01 7.59
C ILE A 60 -0.54 3.84 6.10
N GLY A 61 -0.12 2.64 5.70
CA GLY A 61 0.02 2.27 4.30
C GLY A 61 -1.32 1.85 3.72
N PHE A 62 -1.50 2.09 2.44
CA PHE A 62 -2.75 1.86 1.72
C PHE A 62 -2.50 1.17 0.39
N ASP A 63 -3.28 0.14 0.11
CA ASP A 63 -3.32 -0.52 -1.19
C ASP A 63 -4.67 -1.23 -1.36
N THR A 64 -4.96 -1.66 -2.58
CA THR A 64 -6.13 -2.51 -2.87
C THR A 64 -5.72 -3.65 -3.79
N GLU A 65 -6.52 -4.72 -3.78
CA GLU A 65 -6.37 -5.83 -4.73
C GLU A 65 -7.73 -6.13 -5.34
N THR A 66 -7.70 -6.50 -6.62
CA THR A 66 -8.89 -6.88 -7.37
C THR A 66 -8.63 -8.23 -8.02
N ARG A 67 -9.59 -9.15 -7.93
CA ARG A 67 -9.50 -10.42 -8.64
C ARG A 67 -9.35 -10.13 -10.14
N PRO A 68 -8.30 -10.66 -10.80
CA PRO A 68 -8.12 -10.41 -12.21
C PRO A 68 -9.25 -11.04 -13.04
N SER A 69 -9.66 -10.34 -14.12
CA SER A 69 -10.59 -10.87 -15.10
C SER A 69 -9.83 -11.19 -16.37
N PHE A 70 -9.95 -12.41 -16.85
CA PHE A 70 -9.36 -12.85 -18.12
C PHE A 70 -10.39 -12.86 -19.24
N THR A 71 -11.60 -12.36 -18.95
CA THR A 71 -12.68 -12.23 -19.94
C THR A 71 -12.74 -10.79 -20.41
N LYS A 72 -12.62 -10.60 -21.74
CA LYS A 72 -12.67 -9.26 -22.34
C LYS A 72 -13.98 -8.55 -21.99
N GLY A 73 -13.86 -7.29 -21.57
CA GLY A 73 -15.01 -6.45 -21.23
C GLY A 73 -15.61 -6.71 -19.84
N VAL A 74 -15.08 -7.69 -19.10
CA VAL A 74 -15.53 -7.98 -17.74
C VAL A 74 -14.52 -7.41 -16.77
N MET A 75 -15.00 -6.55 -15.84
CA MET A 75 -14.20 -5.99 -14.75
C MET A 75 -14.79 -6.43 -13.42
N ASN A 76 -13.95 -6.99 -12.56
CA ASN A 76 -14.36 -7.33 -11.20
C ASN A 76 -14.35 -6.09 -10.32
N LYS A 77 -15.19 -6.09 -9.29
CA LYS A 77 -15.13 -5.08 -8.23
C LYS A 77 -13.90 -5.31 -7.36
N VAL A 78 -13.43 -4.26 -6.69
CA VAL A 78 -12.32 -4.37 -5.76
C VAL A 78 -12.63 -5.43 -4.69
N SER A 79 -11.66 -6.32 -4.44
CA SER A 79 -11.84 -7.48 -3.56
C SER A 79 -11.25 -7.26 -2.18
N LEU A 80 -10.20 -6.47 -2.07
CA LEU A 80 -9.42 -6.31 -0.84
C LEU A 80 -8.99 -4.87 -0.67
N LEU A 81 -9.10 -4.38 0.55
CA LEU A 81 -8.52 -3.11 0.98
C LEU A 81 -7.49 -3.42 2.05
N GLN A 82 -6.25 -3.00 1.83
CA GLN A 82 -5.17 -3.18 2.80
C GLN A 82 -4.84 -1.86 3.48
N LEU A 83 -4.85 -1.86 4.81
CA LEU A 83 -4.43 -0.72 5.62
C LEU A 83 -3.46 -1.23 6.69
N SER A 84 -2.27 -0.64 6.76
CA SER A 84 -1.21 -1.15 7.62
C SER A 84 -0.53 -0.07 8.44
N SER A 85 -0.42 -0.31 9.75
CA SER A 85 0.55 0.38 10.60
C SER A 85 1.92 -0.28 10.43
N GLY A 86 2.91 0.14 11.22
CA GLY A 86 4.21 -0.52 11.25
C GLY A 86 4.17 -1.93 11.84
N GLU A 87 3.15 -2.25 12.63
CA GLU A 87 3.08 -3.48 13.43
C GLU A 87 1.91 -4.39 13.06
N ARG A 88 0.83 -3.84 12.49
CA ARG A 88 -0.36 -4.60 12.13
C ARG A 88 -0.88 -4.20 10.77
N ALA A 89 -1.14 -5.17 9.93
CA ALA A 89 -1.78 -5.00 8.65
C ALA A 89 -3.17 -5.62 8.68
N PHE A 90 -4.15 -4.86 8.20
CA PHE A 90 -5.54 -5.29 8.13
C PHE A 90 -5.93 -5.49 6.67
N LEU A 91 -6.47 -6.67 6.39
CA LEU A 91 -6.93 -7.05 5.06
C LEU A 91 -8.46 -7.12 5.09
N PHE A 92 -9.10 -6.04 4.63
CA PHE A 92 -10.56 -5.95 4.59
C PHE A 92 -11.08 -6.62 3.32
N ARG A 93 -11.73 -7.75 3.47
CA ARG A 93 -12.25 -8.52 2.33
C ARG A 93 -13.57 -7.95 1.84
N LEU A 94 -13.50 -7.05 0.87
CA LEU A 94 -14.65 -6.30 0.36
C LEU A 94 -15.63 -7.14 -0.45
N ASN A 95 -15.26 -8.36 -0.80
CA ASN A 95 -16.21 -9.35 -1.35
C ASN A 95 -17.05 -10.02 -0.26
N ARG A 96 -16.77 -9.77 1.02
CA ARG A 96 -17.45 -10.36 2.18
C ARG A 96 -18.04 -9.33 3.12
N ILE A 97 -17.47 -8.13 3.17
CA ILE A 97 -17.93 -7.05 4.02
C ILE A 97 -18.15 -5.79 3.18
N ALA A 98 -19.03 -4.92 3.66
CA ALA A 98 -19.28 -3.63 3.03
C ALA A 98 -18.28 -2.57 3.57
N LEU A 99 -18.22 -1.43 2.89
CA LEU A 99 -17.57 -0.24 3.41
C LEU A 99 -18.47 0.39 4.47
N GLU A 100 -18.45 -0.17 5.66
CA GLU A 100 -19.29 0.30 6.77
C GLU A 100 -18.77 1.62 7.35
N LYS A 101 -19.60 2.27 8.13
CA LYS A 101 -19.37 3.62 8.63
C LYS A 101 -17.98 3.83 9.27
N PRO A 102 -17.48 2.95 10.16
CA PRO A 102 -16.15 3.17 10.73
C PRO A 102 -15.04 3.19 9.68
N LEU A 103 -15.16 2.35 8.66
CA LEU A 103 -14.18 2.28 7.57
C LEU A 103 -14.27 3.52 6.67
N LEU A 104 -15.49 3.97 6.36
CA LEU A 104 -15.69 5.21 5.61
C LEU A 104 -15.13 6.42 6.36
N GLN A 105 -15.32 6.48 7.67
CA GLN A 105 -14.77 7.55 8.49
C GLN A 105 -13.25 7.58 8.43
N LEU A 106 -12.62 6.41 8.50
CA LEU A 106 -11.17 6.30 8.40
C LEU A 106 -10.66 6.76 7.02
N LEU A 107 -11.33 6.34 5.95
CA LEU A 107 -10.96 6.72 4.58
C LEU A 107 -11.21 8.21 4.30
N SER A 108 -12.06 8.86 5.06
CA SER A 108 -12.39 10.29 4.92
C SER A 108 -11.61 11.17 5.89
N SER A 109 -10.87 10.60 6.83
CA SER A 109 -10.17 11.35 7.88
C SER A 109 -8.91 12.03 7.35
N ASP A 110 -8.81 13.34 7.57
CA ASP A 110 -7.58 14.08 7.28
C ASP A 110 -6.50 13.86 8.34
N ARG A 111 -6.87 13.39 9.52
CA ARG A 111 -5.92 13.17 10.61
C ARG A 111 -5.00 11.98 10.35
N VAL A 112 -5.51 10.92 9.76
CA VAL A 112 -4.75 9.71 9.45
C VAL A 112 -4.26 9.78 8.02
N VAL A 113 -2.95 9.86 7.84
CA VAL A 113 -2.33 9.82 6.52
C VAL A 113 -2.39 8.39 5.98
N LYS A 114 -2.90 8.23 4.75
CA LYS A 114 -2.91 6.97 4.02
C LYS A 114 -1.97 7.11 2.82
N ALA A 115 -0.81 6.45 2.90
CA ALA A 115 0.25 6.56 1.89
C ALA A 115 0.25 5.35 0.97
N GLY A 116 0.32 5.59 -0.32
CA GLY A 116 0.38 4.52 -1.32
C GLY A 116 0.89 5.00 -2.66
N VAL A 117 0.98 4.07 -3.59
CA VAL A 117 1.49 4.31 -4.95
C VAL A 117 0.36 4.06 -5.96
N ALA A 118 0.18 4.98 -6.90
CA ALA A 118 -0.86 4.92 -7.93
C ALA A 118 -2.27 4.80 -7.32
N ILE A 119 -2.55 5.58 -6.29
CA ILE A 119 -3.73 5.42 -5.45
C ILE A 119 -5.01 5.99 -6.07
N ARG A 120 -4.92 6.78 -7.11
CA ARG A 120 -6.10 7.41 -7.73
C ARG A 120 -7.12 6.37 -8.17
N ASP A 121 -6.68 5.32 -8.86
CA ASP A 121 -7.57 4.25 -9.31
C ASP A 121 -8.08 3.41 -8.14
N ASP A 122 -7.26 3.18 -7.12
CA ASP A 122 -7.68 2.46 -5.91
C ASP A 122 -8.82 3.21 -5.20
N ILE A 123 -8.69 4.50 -5.04
CA ILE A 123 -9.74 5.34 -4.43
C ILE A 123 -11.00 5.31 -5.28
N ARG A 124 -10.86 5.40 -6.59
CA ARG A 124 -11.99 5.36 -7.52
C ARG A 124 -12.78 4.06 -7.39
N VAL A 125 -12.11 2.91 -7.37
CA VAL A 125 -12.80 1.61 -7.27
C VAL A 125 -13.44 1.40 -5.91
N LEU A 126 -12.86 1.93 -4.84
CA LEU A 126 -13.51 1.93 -3.51
C LEU A 126 -14.78 2.75 -3.51
N ARG A 127 -14.77 3.92 -4.13
CA ARG A 127 -15.94 4.82 -4.22
C ARG A 127 -17.05 4.23 -5.10
N GLN A 128 -16.74 3.28 -5.97
CA GLN A 128 -17.76 2.53 -6.72
C GLN A 128 -18.59 1.61 -5.80
N LEU A 129 -18.01 1.14 -4.70
CA LEU A 129 -18.74 0.33 -3.72
C LEU A 129 -19.65 1.18 -2.84
N ARG A 130 -19.16 2.31 -2.39
CA ARG A 130 -19.92 3.27 -1.60
C ARG A 130 -19.22 4.63 -1.67
N HIS A 131 -20.01 5.68 -1.89
CA HIS A 131 -19.45 7.03 -2.00
C HIS A 131 -18.90 7.53 -0.66
N PHE A 132 -17.73 8.17 -0.72
CA PHE A 132 -17.13 8.90 0.41
C PHE A 132 -16.23 10.01 -0.15
N THR A 133 -15.92 11.00 0.69
CA THR A 133 -14.97 12.04 0.34
C THR A 133 -13.61 11.64 0.87
N PRO A 134 -12.61 11.34 0.00
CA PRO A 134 -11.29 10.94 0.46
C PRO A 134 -10.60 12.02 1.28
N GLY A 135 -9.96 11.63 2.38
CA GLY A 135 -9.18 12.53 3.21
C GLY A 135 -7.85 11.89 3.61
N GLY A 136 -6.81 12.70 3.74
CA GLY A 136 -5.50 12.24 4.24
C GLY A 136 -4.73 11.30 3.33
N PHE A 137 -5.11 11.14 2.07
CA PHE A 137 -4.38 10.29 1.13
C PHE A 137 -3.14 11.00 0.60
N VAL A 138 -2.04 10.25 0.52
CA VAL A 138 -0.77 10.75 -0.02
C VAL A 138 -0.32 9.82 -1.14
N GLU A 139 -0.20 10.38 -2.34
CA GLU A 139 0.33 9.69 -3.51
C GLU A 139 1.84 9.81 -3.54
N LEU A 140 2.54 8.69 -3.33
CA LEU A 140 4.01 8.70 -3.29
C LEU A 140 4.62 9.03 -4.65
N GLN A 141 3.92 8.79 -5.75
CA GLN A 141 4.40 9.19 -7.08
C GLN A 141 4.49 10.71 -7.24
N ASN A 142 3.77 11.47 -6.43
CA ASN A 142 3.85 12.93 -6.44
C ASN A 142 4.99 13.48 -5.58
N ILE A 143 5.44 12.71 -4.59
CA ILE A 143 6.53 13.10 -3.69
C ILE A 143 7.89 12.69 -4.26
N ALA A 144 7.98 11.50 -4.83
CA ALA A 144 9.25 10.94 -5.31
C ALA A 144 10.04 11.88 -6.25
N PRO A 145 9.41 12.62 -7.18
CA PRO A 145 10.15 13.54 -8.05
C PRO A 145 10.86 14.67 -7.29
N GLU A 146 10.37 15.05 -6.12
CA GLU A 146 11.01 16.08 -5.28
C GLU A 146 12.38 15.61 -4.78
N TYR A 147 12.62 14.31 -4.74
CA TYR A 147 13.88 13.69 -4.36
C TYR A 147 14.68 13.20 -5.59
N GLY A 148 14.28 13.60 -6.78
CA GLY A 148 14.94 13.23 -8.02
C GLY A 148 14.60 11.82 -8.53
N ILE A 149 13.65 11.13 -7.93
CA ILE A 149 13.29 9.77 -8.33
C ILE A 149 12.31 9.81 -9.49
N THR A 150 12.65 9.16 -10.59
CA THR A 150 11.83 9.13 -11.81
C THR A 150 11.01 7.85 -11.94
N ASP A 151 11.40 6.76 -11.27
CA ASP A 151 10.63 5.53 -11.23
C ASP A 151 9.34 5.71 -10.42
N LYS A 152 8.29 5.01 -10.82
CA LYS A 152 6.94 5.21 -10.27
C LYS A 152 6.33 3.97 -9.66
N SER A 153 6.83 2.76 -9.97
CA SER A 153 6.26 1.53 -9.42
C SER A 153 6.59 1.37 -7.93
N LEU A 154 5.69 0.74 -7.19
CA LEU A 154 5.92 0.44 -5.78
C LEU A 154 7.22 -0.34 -5.56
N ARG A 155 7.50 -1.33 -6.42
CA ARG A 155 8.69 -2.17 -6.32
C ARG A 155 9.97 -1.39 -6.52
N LYS A 156 10.01 -0.51 -7.50
CA LYS A 156 11.17 0.32 -7.76
C LYS A 156 11.35 1.40 -6.69
N LEU A 157 10.27 1.98 -6.22
CA LEU A 157 10.34 2.93 -5.10
C LEU A 157 10.85 2.26 -3.82
N ALA A 158 10.38 1.06 -3.52
CA ALA A 158 10.88 0.29 -2.38
C ALA A 158 12.38 -0.01 -2.52
N ALA A 159 12.80 -0.39 -3.72
CA ALA A 159 14.20 -0.67 -3.99
C ALA A 159 15.07 0.59 -3.82
N ILE A 160 14.66 1.71 -4.37
CA ILE A 160 15.43 2.96 -4.32
C ILE A 160 15.46 3.54 -2.90
N VAL A 161 14.31 3.59 -2.23
CA VAL A 161 14.18 4.29 -0.94
C VAL A 161 14.58 3.41 0.23
N LEU A 162 14.25 2.12 0.19
CA LEU A 162 14.42 1.20 1.32
C LEU A 162 15.50 0.14 1.07
N GLY A 163 15.99 0.01 -0.17
CA GLY A 163 16.99 -0.98 -0.50
C GLY A 163 16.50 -2.43 -0.43
N VAL A 164 15.21 -2.66 -0.65
CA VAL A 164 14.61 -4.00 -0.58
C VAL A 164 13.85 -4.34 -1.85
N ARG A 165 13.80 -5.64 -2.12
CA ARG A 165 12.97 -6.21 -3.16
C ARG A 165 11.71 -6.81 -2.55
N ILE A 166 10.54 -6.40 -3.05
CA ILE A 166 9.27 -7.00 -2.64
C ILE A 166 8.73 -7.90 -3.75
N SER A 167 8.07 -8.99 -3.35
CA SER A 167 7.52 -9.98 -4.29
C SER A 167 6.37 -9.41 -5.09
N LYS A 168 6.20 -9.88 -6.33
CA LYS A 168 5.01 -9.64 -7.16
C LYS A 168 4.32 -10.96 -7.56
N ALA A 169 4.67 -12.04 -6.88
CA ALA A 169 4.23 -13.40 -7.22
C ALA A 169 2.70 -13.57 -7.13
N GLN A 170 2.04 -12.88 -6.22
CA GLN A 170 0.59 -13.00 -5.99
C GLN A 170 -0.24 -11.92 -6.70
N ARG A 171 0.37 -11.12 -7.57
CA ARG A 171 -0.29 -9.99 -8.21
C ARG A 171 -1.58 -10.38 -8.95
N LEU A 172 -1.57 -11.51 -9.65
CA LEU A 172 -2.70 -12.00 -10.44
C LEU A 172 -3.46 -13.13 -9.74
N SER A 173 -3.37 -13.19 -8.43
CA SER A 173 -3.99 -14.21 -7.61
C SER A 173 -5.51 -14.01 -7.50
N ASN A 174 -6.23 -15.06 -7.11
CA ASN A 174 -7.67 -14.96 -6.86
C ASN A 174 -7.94 -14.34 -5.49
N TRP A 175 -8.15 -13.04 -5.46
CA TRP A 175 -8.42 -12.27 -4.24
C TRP A 175 -9.83 -12.49 -3.68
N GLU A 176 -10.68 -13.23 -4.41
CA GLU A 176 -12.01 -13.62 -3.96
C GLU A 176 -12.06 -15.10 -3.55
N ALA A 177 -10.91 -15.75 -3.40
CA ALA A 177 -10.84 -17.14 -2.94
C ALA A 177 -11.57 -17.31 -1.59
N LYS A 178 -12.06 -18.54 -1.33
CA LYS A 178 -12.77 -18.82 -0.09
C LYS A 178 -11.95 -18.43 1.13
N GLN A 179 -10.66 -18.73 1.11
CA GLN A 179 -9.70 -18.30 2.13
C GLN A 179 -8.44 -17.78 1.44
N LEU A 180 -7.88 -16.69 1.94
CA LEU A 180 -6.60 -16.20 1.46
C LEU A 180 -5.48 -17.05 2.05
N THR A 181 -4.58 -17.50 1.18
CA THR A 181 -3.40 -18.26 1.62
C THR A 181 -2.46 -17.38 2.43
N PRO A 182 -1.56 -17.97 3.25
CA PRO A 182 -0.53 -17.18 3.92
C PRO A 182 0.32 -16.35 2.95
N ALA A 183 0.63 -16.87 1.77
CA ALA A 183 1.38 -16.14 0.75
C ALA A 183 0.62 -14.93 0.21
N GLN A 184 -0.69 -15.07 -0.04
CA GLN A 184 -1.55 -13.95 -0.44
C GLN A 184 -1.62 -12.89 0.67
N GLN A 185 -1.80 -13.31 1.90
CA GLN A 185 -1.89 -12.39 3.04
C GLN A 185 -0.60 -11.60 3.21
N LEU A 186 0.55 -12.27 3.15
CA LEU A 186 1.84 -11.60 3.28
C LEU A 186 2.09 -10.64 2.12
N TYR A 187 1.76 -11.04 0.90
CA TYR A 187 1.89 -10.17 -0.28
C TYR A 187 1.07 -8.89 -0.13
N ALA A 188 -0.21 -9.03 0.21
CA ALA A 188 -1.11 -7.88 0.33
C ALA A 188 -0.72 -6.96 1.49
N ALA A 189 -0.36 -7.53 2.64
CA ALA A 189 0.11 -6.77 3.79
C ALA A 189 1.41 -6.00 3.47
N THR A 190 2.34 -6.65 2.78
CA THR A 190 3.62 -6.04 2.40
C THR A 190 3.40 -4.84 1.49
N ASP A 191 2.54 -4.96 0.48
CA ASP A 191 2.31 -3.88 -0.47
C ASP A 191 1.73 -2.62 0.20
N ALA A 192 0.84 -2.78 1.17
CA ALA A 192 0.35 -1.63 1.94
C ALA A 192 1.41 -1.09 2.90
N TRP A 193 2.04 -1.95 3.68
CA TRP A 193 3.05 -1.57 4.66
C TRP A 193 4.22 -0.84 4.02
N ILE A 194 4.70 -1.31 2.86
CA ILE A 194 5.85 -0.71 2.20
C ILE A 194 5.56 0.74 1.77
N GLY A 195 4.32 1.06 1.41
CA GLY A 195 3.90 2.43 1.11
C GLY A 195 4.10 3.35 2.31
N ARG A 196 3.73 2.89 3.50
CA ARG A 196 3.99 3.62 4.73
C ARG A 196 5.49 3.81 4.98
N GLU A 197 6.28 2.74 4.82
CA GLU A 197 7.72 2.79 5.06
C GLU A 197 8.43 3.73 4.11
N ILE A 198 8.03 3.77 2.85
CA ILE A 198 8.57 4.73 1.88
C ILE A 198 8.23 6.16 2.31
N TYR A 199 6.99 6.41 2.72
CA TYR A 199 6.54 7.73 3.14
C TYR A 199 7.33 8.26 4.34
N LEU A 200 7.65 7.38 5.30
CA LEU A 200 8.37 7.77 6.53
C LEU A 200 9.87 8.02 6.29
N LYS A 201 10.38 7.67 5.15
CA LYS A 201 11.75 7.98 4.77
C LYS A 201 11.81 9.31 4.01
#